data_3568ad995ffc048a1bb573dbbef62007
#
_entry.id   3568ad995ffc048a1bb573dbbef62007
#
_cell.length_a   1.000
_cell.length_b   1.000
_cell.length_c   1.000
_cell.angle_alpha   90.00
_cell.angle_beta   90.00
_cell.angle_gamma   90.00
#
_symmetry.space_group_name_H-M   'P 1'
#
loop_
_entity.id
_entity.type
_entity.pdbx_description
1 polymer ?
#
loop_
_entity_poly.entity_id
_entity_poly.type
_entity_poly.pdbx_seq_one_letter_code
_entity_poly.pdbx_strand_id
1 'polypeptide(L)'
;MSRNRVKITKMNLTSLMDVFTILVFFLLVNSGSVEVVEAPKDVKLPESVVESKPRETVVISISAEEVLVQGKLVAFVDDILSDKESATDPINARLAELKESVIGINTKTVAGSQEVTILADRSVPFTVIKTIMSTCTAEGYENVSLAVIQKATQVASAS
;
A
#
# COMPACT_ATOMS: atom_id res chain seq x y z
N MET A 1 -19.33 64.75 52.39
CA MET A 1 -18.53 64.39 51.23
C MET A 1 -18.12 62.95 51.32
N SER A 2 -18.81 62.09 50.60
CA SER A 2 -18.55 60.67 50.56
C SER A 2 -17.42 60.39 49.56
N ARG A 3 -16.24 60.02 50.06
CA ARG A 3 -15.14 59.58 49.25
C ARG A 3 -15.42 58.16 48.76
N ASN A 4 -15.84 58.03 47.53
CA ASN A 4 -15.87 56.76 46.81
C ASN A 4 -14.42 56.25 46.68
N ARG A 5 -14.04 55.35 47.59
CA ARG A 5 -12.82 54.56 47.40
C ARG A 5 -13.10 53.53 46.31
N VAL A 6 -12.59 53.79 45.15
CA VAL A 6 -12.51 52.78 44.09
C VAL A 6 -11.67 51.60 44.63
N LYS A 7 -12.32 50.53 44.98
CA LYS A 7 -11.62 49.27 45.27
C LYS A 7 -10.98 48.81 43.99
N ILE A 8 -9.70 49.06 43.87
CA ILE A 8 -8.89 48.43 42.86
C ILE A 8 -8.83 46.98 43.20
N THR A 9 -9.60 46.17 42.52
CA THR A 9 -9.54 44.73 42.57
C THR A 9 -8.13 44.33 42.13
N LYS A 10 -7.28 43.98 43.10
CA LYS A 10 -5.99 43.37 42.76
C LYS A 10 -6.30 42.09 42.03
N MET A 11 -6.13 42.10 40.69
CA MET A 11 -6.14 40.88 39.93
C MET A 11 -5.00 40.01 40.44
N ASN A 12 -5.36 38.84 40.94
CA ASN A 12 -4.37 37.87 41.40
C ASN A 12 -3.61 37.31 40.19
N LEU A 13 -2.48 37.95 39.90
CA LEU A 13 -1.54 37.50 38.83
C LEU A 13 -1.05 36.05 39.11
N THR A 14 -1.03 35.65 40.39
CA THR A 14 -0.69 34.29 40.80
C THR A 14 -1.66 33.23 40.25
N SER A 15 -2.97 33.49 40.20
CA SER A 15 -3.93 32.57 39.59
C SER A 15 -3.73 32.44 38.07
N LEU A 16 -3.40 33.56 37.41
CA LEU A 16 -3.11 33.55 35.97
C LEU A 16 -1.83 32.78 35.65
N MET A 17 -0.79 32.96 36.48
CA MET A 17 0.46 32.21 36.33
C MET A 17 0.28 30.72 36.59
N ASP A 18 -0.59 30.33 37.51
CA ASP A 18 -0.89 28.91 37.78
C ASP A 18 -1.55 28.22 36.58
N VAL A 19 -2.57 28.86 36.00
CA VAL A 19 -3.20 28.35 34.76
C VAL A 19 -2.19 28.28 33.61
N PHE A 20 -1.32 29.27 33.47
CA PHE A 20 -0.28 29.29 32.46
C PHE A 20 0.73 28.15 32.68
N THR A 21 1.13 27.90 33.90
CA THR A 21 2.04 26.81 34.26
C THR A 21 1.44 25.45 33.93
N ILE A 22 0.15 25.24 34.22
CA ILE A 22 -0.56 24.01 33.88
C ILE A 22 -0.63 23.80 32.37
N LEU A 23 -0.93 24.85 31.63
CA LEU A 23 -0.95 24.76 30.13
C LEU A 23 0.40 24.43 29.57
N VAL A 24 1.49 25.05 30.03
CA VAL A 24 2.86 24.76 29.60
C VAL A 24 3.24 23.34 29.95
N PHE A 25 2.92 22.88 31.16
CA PHE A 25 3.18 21.51 31.58
C PHE A 25 2.43 20.49 30.72
N PHE A 26 1.17 20.76 30.41
CA PHE A 26 0.36 19.93 29.53
C PHE A 26 0.93 19.85 28.11
N LEU A 27 1.36 20.99 27.57
CA LEU A 27 2.02 21.03 26.25
C LEU A 27 3.34 20.24 26.26
N LEU A 28 4.15 20.33 27.31
CA LEU A 28 5.39 19.57 27.44
C LEU A 28 5.14 18.07 27.51
N VAL A 29 4.12 17.63 28.26
CA VAL A 29 3.75 16.21 28.38
C VAL A 29 3.23 15.67 27.04
N ASN A 30 2.41 16.43 26.33
CA ASN A 30 1.91 16.04 24.99
C ASN A 30 2.97 16.15 23.90
N SER A 31 3.94 17.04 24.04
CA SER A 31 5.03 17.21 23.07
C SER A 31 6.07 16.09 23.12
N GLY A 32 6.12 15.36 24.22
CA GLY A 32 7.10 14.30 24.45
C GLY A 32 6.80 12.96 23.78
N SER A 33 5.73 12.82 23.02
CA SER A 33 5.29 11.53 22.48
C SER A 33 5.69 11.25 21.03
N VAL A 34 6.55 12.05 20.45
CA VAL A 34 7.27 11.61 19.25
C VAL A 34 8.57 10.98 19.75
N GLU A 35 8.48 9.75 20.21
CA GLU A 35 9.64 8.89 20.20
C GLU A 35 10.00 8.70 18.72
N VAL A 36 10.80 9.64 18.21
CA VAL A 36 11.61 9.33 17.06
C VAL A 36 12.54 8.23 17.58
N VAL A 37 12.20 6.99 17.25
CA VAL A 37 13.13 5.89 17.38
C VAL A 37 14.30 6.30 16.50
N GLU A 38 15.29 6.97 17.12
CA GLU A 38 16.57 7.16 16.44
C GLU A 38 17.05 5.76 16.11
N ALA A 39 17.02 5.43 14.83
CA ALA A 39 17.65 4.23 14.35
C ALA A 39 19.08 4.23 14.91
N PRO A 40 19.49 3.17 15.60
CA PRO A 40 20.80 3.13 16.21
C PRO A 40 21.86 3.50 15.16
N LYS A 41 22.62 4.53 15.42
CA LYS A 41 23.60 5.13 14.51
C LYS A 41 24.69 4.14 14.03
N ASP A 42 24.73 2.98 14.63
CA ASP A 42 25.73 1.94 14.33
C ASP A 42 25.19 0.76 13.50
N VAL A 43 23.94 0.77 13.10
CA VAL A 43 23.48 -0.13 12.05
C VAL A 43 23.92 0.50 10.73
N LYS A 44 25.13 0.19 10.30
CA LYS A 44 25.48 0.26 8.89
C LYS A 44 24.50 -0.69 8.19
N LEU A 45 23.38 -0.14 7.71
CA LEU A 45 22.61 -0.81 6.68
C LEU A 45 23.64 -1.17 5.61
N PRO A 46 23.77 -2.44 5.22
CA PRO A 46 24.54 -2.74 4.03
C PRO A 46 23.97 -1.80 2.97
N GLU A 47 24.81 -0.93 2.44
CA GLU A 47 24.49 -0.20 1.24
C GLU A 47 24.15 -1.27 0.22
N SER A 48 22.88 -1.58 0.14
CA SER A 48 22.34 -2.27 -1.01
C SER A 48 22.57 -1.28 -2.14
N VAL A 49 23.70 -1.45 -2.83
CA VAL A 49 24.04 -0.72 -4.06
C VAL A 49 23.12 -1.22 -5.18
N VAL A 50 21.91 -1.55 -4.84
CA VAL A 50 20.84 -1.76 -5.79
C VAL A 50 20.05 -0.47 -5.80
N GLU A 51 20.58 0.53 -6.49
CA GLU A 51 19.78 1.60 -7.10
C GLU A 51 18.86 1.00 -8.17
N SER A 52 18.21 -0.10 -7.87
CA SER A 52 17.08 -0.52 -8.67
C SER A 52 15.90 0.32 -8.19
N LYS A 53 15.62 1.39 -8.93
CA LYS A 53 14.28 1.96 -8.93
C LYS A 53 13.31 0.79 -8.88
N PRO A 54 12.26 0.82 -8.03
CA PRO A 54 11.26 -0.23 -8.03
C PRO A 54 10.90 -0.51 -9.48
N ARG A 55 11.22 -1.71 -9.97
CA ARG A 55 10.90 -2.06 -11.34
C ARG A 55 9.38 -2.04 -11.43
N GLU A 56 8.85 -1.14 -12.21
CA GLU A 56 7.44 -1.14 -12.54
C GLU A 56 7.18 -2.38 -13.37
N THR A 57 6.65 -3.41 -12.75
CA THR A 57 6.28 -4.67 -13.39
C THR A 57 4.79 -4.68 -13.67
N VAL A 58 4.36 -5.49 -14.62
CA VAL A 58 2.94 -5.74 -14.83
C VAL A 58 2.39 -6.47 -13.61
N VAL A 59 1.36 -5.95 -12.98
CA VAL A 59 0.75 -6.54 -11.79
C VAL A 59 -0.57 -7.19 -12.16
N ILE A 60 -0.69 -8.48 -11.86
CA ILE A 60 -1.93 -9.25 -11.98
C ILE A 60 -2.43 -9.55 -10.57
N SER A 61 -3.58 -9.04 -10.20
CA SER A 61 -4.21 -9.30 -8.91
C SER A 61 -5.32 -10.32 -9.07
N ILE A 62 -5.26 -11.41 -8.32
CA ILE A 62 -6.24 -12.48 -8.34
C ILE A 62 -6.91 -12.52 -6.98
N SER A 63 -8.19 -12.15 -6.94
CA SER A 63 -9.03 -12.30 -5.76
C SER A 63 -9.79 -13.64 -5.82
N ALA A 64 -10.64 -13.89 -4.83
CA ALA A 64 -11.45 -15.11 -4.80
C ALA A 64 -12.41 -15.25 -6.01
N GLU A 65 -12.80 -14.14 -6.62
CA GLU A 65 -13.83 -14.08 -7.67
C GLU A 65 -13.34 -13.47 -8.97
N GLU A 66 -12.36 -12.56 -8.91
CA GLU A 66 -11.97 -11.69 -10.01
C GLU A 66 -10.47 -11.71 -10.30
N VAL A 67 -10.13 -11.52 -11.58
CA VAL A 67 -8.75 -11.35 -12.04
C VAL A 67 -8.60 -9.95 -12.65
N LEU A 68 -7.70 -9.16 -12.09
CA LEU A 68 -7.41 -7.80 -12.54
C LEU A 68 -5.99 -7.73 -13.09
N VAL A 69 -5.82 -7.11 -14.24
CA VAL A 69 -4.50 -6.78 -14.82
C VAL A 69 -4.32 -5.27 -14.79
N GLN A 70 -3.32 -4.81 -14.07
CA GLN A 70 -3.08 -3.39 -13.83
C GLN A 70 -4.31 -2.65 -13.27
N GLY A 71 -5.03 -3.30 -12.36
CA GLY A 71 -6.24 -2.74 -11.75
C GLY A 71 -7.50 -2.78 -12.63
N LYS A 72 -7.42 -3.31 -13.85
CA LYS A 72 -8.56 -3.47 -14.75
C LYS A 72 -9.07 -4.91 -14.72
N LEU A 73 -10.36 -5.10 -14.46
CA LEU A 73 -11.01 -6.40 -14.50
C LEU A 73 -10.93 -7.00 -15.90
N VAL A 74 -10.41 -8.22 -16.02
CA VAL A 74 -10.25 -8.93 -17.29
C VAL A 74 -10.97 -10.28 -17.34
N ALA A 75 -11.08 -10.97 -16.21
CA ALA A 75 -11.74 -12.29 -16.16
C ALA A 75 -12.28 -12.57 -14.75
N PHE A 76 -13.17 -13.55 -14.67
CA PHE A 76 -13.63 -14.11 -13.40
C PHE A 76 -12.97 -15.47 -13.15
N VAL A 77 -12.73 -15.77 -11.88
CA VAL A 77 -12.10 -17.04 -11.47
C VAL A 77 -12.96 -18.24 -11.85
N ASP A 78 -14.29 -18.11 -11.76
CA ASP A 78 -15.23 -19.17 -12.12
C ASP A 78 -15.18 -19.52 -13.62
N ASP A 79 -14.99 -18.51 -14.47
CA ASP A 79 -14.84 -18.71 -15.92
C ASP A 79 -13.56 -19.47 -16.23
N ILE A 80 -12.46 -19.17 -15.55
CA ILE A 80 -11.18 -19.87 -15.70
C ILE A 80 -11.28 -21.35 -15.26
N LEU A 81 -12.08 -21.61 -14.24
CA LEU A 81 -12.32 -22.98 -13.76
C LEU A 81 -13.22 -23.78 -14.70
N SER A 82 -14.19 -23.12 -15.34
CA SER A 82 -15.16 -23.73 -16.24
C SER A 82 -14.59 -23.97 -17.64
N ASP A 83 -13.99 -22.95 -18.23
CA ASP A 83 -13.40 -23.00 -19.56
C ASP A 83 -12.09 -22.17 -19.61
N LYS A 84 -10.97 -22.87 -19.55
CA LYS A 84 -9.65 -22.25 -19.48
C LYS A 84 -9.30 -21.46 -20.76
N GLU A 85 -9.68 -21.95 -21.91
CA GLU A 85 -9.30 -21.35 -23.19
C GLU A 85 -10.02 -20.02 -23.41
N SER A 86 -11.33 -20.00 -23.29
CA SER A 86 -12.13 -18.80 -23.47
C SER A 86 -11.87 -17.74 -22.41
N ALA A 87 -11.59 -18.12 -21.17
CA ALA A 87 -11.36 -17.19 -20.08
C ALA A 87 -9.94 -16.58 -20.10
N THR A 88 -8.99 -17.22 -20.76
CA THR A 88 -7.63 -16.65 -20.89
C THR A 88 -7.48 -15.67 -22.05
N ASP A 89 -8.39 -15.71 -23.02
CA ASP A 89 -8.36 -14.78 -24.17
C ASP A 89 -8.38 -13.29 -23.77
N PRO A 90 -9.23 -12.84 -22.84
CA PRO A 90 -9.21 -11.46 -22.38
C PRO A 90 -7.92 -11.09 -21.66
N ILE A 91 -7.31 -12.05 -20.98
CA ILE A 91 -6.03 -11.85 -20.29
C ILE A 91 -4.91 -11.69 -21.30
N ASN A 92 -4.86 -12.56 -22.31
CA ASN A 92 -3.91 -12.49 -23.42
C ASN A 92 -4.04 -11.15 -24.17
N ALA A 93 -5.27 -10.78 -24.54
CA ALA A 93 -5.54 -9.51 -25.22
C ALA A 93 -5.05 -8.31 -24.41
N ARG A 94 -5.26 -8.31 -23.10
CA ARG A 94 -4.81 -7.22 -22.24
C ARG A 94 -3.29 -7.19 -22.07
N LEU A 95 -2.65 -8.33 -21.95
CA LEU A 95 -1.18 -8.43 -21.89
C LEU A 95 -0.54 -8.00 -23.19
N ALA A 96 -1.11 -8.37 -24.34
CA ALA A 96 -0.67 -7.92 -25.65
C ALA A 96 -0.85 -6.40 -25.83
N GLU A 97 -2.00 -5.86 -25.41
CA GLU A 97 -2.26 -4.42 -25.42
C GLU A 97 -1.22 -3.65 -24.57
N LEU A 98 -0.86 -4.18 -23.41
CA LEU A 98 0.16 -3.57 -22.55
C LEU A 98 1.55 -3.58 -23.19
N LYS A 99 1.88 -4.62 -23.99
CA LYS A 99 3.13 -4.67 -24.72
C LYS A 99 3.16 -3.68 -25.89
N GLU A 100 2.04 -3.52 -26.58
CA GLU A 100 1.93 -2.63 -27.75
C GLU A 100 1.71 -1.15 -27.36
N SER A 101 1.12 -0.90 -26.19
CA SER A 101 0.83 0.47 -25.75
C SER A 101 2.09 1.20 -25.31
N VAL A 102 2.88 1.60 -26.28
CA VAL A 102 4.07 2.46 -26.12
C VAL A 102 3.62 3.92 -25.93
N ILE A 103 2.69 4.16 -25.02
CA ILE A 103 2.22 5.51 -24.72
C ILE A 103 2.85 5.98 -23.40
N GLY A 104 4.03 6.59 -23.52
CA GLY A 104 4.76 7.20 -22.41
C GLY A 104 5.99 6.42 -21.95
N ILE A 105 6.94 7.14 -21.39
CA ILE A 105 8.25 6.62 -20.96
C ILE A 105 8.11 5.52 -19.91
N ASN A 106 7.14 5.67 -19.01
CA ASN A 106 6.91 4.71 -17.92
C ASN A 106 6.30 3.39 -18.42
N THR A 107 5.37 3.46 -19.34
CA THR A 107 4.71 2.28 -19.93
C THR A 107 5.68 1.44 -20.73
N LYS A 108 6.61 2.08 -21.45
CA LYS A 108 7.65 1.39 -22.22
C LYS A 108 8.61 0.61 -21.30
N THR A 109 8.90 1.15 -20.13
CA THR A 109 9.77 0.49 -19.15
C THR A 109 9.08 -0.74 -18.56
N VAL A 110 7.79 -0.65 -18.25
CA VAL A 110 6.98 -1.75 -17.72
C VAL A 110 6.83 -2.87 -18.75
N ALA A 111 6.47 -2.53 -19.97
CA ALA A 111 6.31 -3.52 -21.05
C ALA A 111 7.65 -4.13 -21.51
N GLY A 112 8.74 -3.38 -21.42
CA GLY A 112 10.06 -3.84 -21.82
C GLY A 112 10.77 -4.74 -20.81
N SER A 113 10.29 -4.78 -19.55
CA SER A 113 10.91 -5.61 -18.50
C SER A 113 10.64 -7.10 -18.65
N GLN A 114 9.62 -7.49 -19.44
CA GLN A 114 9.15 -8.88 -19.58
C GLN A 114 8.91 -9.58 -18.23
N GLU A 115 8.63 -8.78 -17.21
CA GLU A 115 8.47 -9.19 -15.83
C GLU A 115 7.02 -8.96 -15.40
N VAL A 116 6.39 -9.97 -14.81
CA VAL A 116 5.03 -9.90 -14.29
C VAL A 116 5.00 -10.35 -12.83
N THR A 117 4.27 -9.61 -12.01
CA THR A 117 4.04 -9.97 -10.61
C THR A 117 2.59 -10.38 -10.43
N ILE A 118 2.36 -11.60 -9.98
CA ILE A 118 1.03 -12.13 -9.68
C ILE A 118 0.81 -12.02 -8.17
N LEU A 119 -0.22 -11.27 -7.79
CA LEU A 119 -0.69 -11.15 -6.42
C LEU A 119 -1.96 -11.99 -6.26
N ALA A 120 -1.87 -13.13 -5.63
CA ALA A 120 -3.00 -14.03 -5.43
C ALA A 120 -3.48 -14.02 -3.97
N ASP A 121 -4.80 -14.03 -3.78
CA ASP A 121 -5.38 -14.28 -2.47
C ASP A 121 -5.19 -15.76 -2.10
N ARG A 122 -5.01 -16.05 -0.82
CA ARG A 122 -4.81 -17.40 -0.32
C ARG A 122 -5.98 -18.35 -0.63
N SER A 123 -7.18 -17.82 -0.83
CA SER A 123 -8.39 -18.58 -1.18
C SER A 123 -8.44 -19.03 -2.63
N VAL A 124 -7.58 -18.47 -3.50
CA VAL A 124 -7.56 -18.80 -4.93
C VAL A 124 -7.04 -20.21 -5.16
N PRO A 125 -7.74 -21.06 -5.93
CA PRO A 125 -7.27 -22.38 -6.29
C PRO A 125 -5.95 -22.31 -7.07
N PHE A 126 -5.02 -23.20 -6.75
CA PHE A 126 -3.70 -23.24 -7.44
C PHE A 126 -3.83 -23.46 -8.95
N THR A 127 -4.88 -24.16 -9.39
CA THR A 127 -5.17 -24.39 -10.82
C THR A 127 -5.33 -23.07 -11.58
N VAL A 128 -6.00 -22.08 -11.00
CA VAL A 128 -6.18 -20.75 -11.58
C VAL A 128 -4.83 -20.02 -11.69
N ILE A 129 -4.06 -20.05 -10.64
CA ILE A 129 -2.73 -19.44 -10.60
C ILE A 129 -1.83 -20.03 -11.69
N LYS A 130 -1.81 -21.36 -11.79
CA LYS A 130 -1.04 -22.09 -12.79
C LYS A 130 -1.47 -21.72 -14.23
N THR A 131 -2.76 -21.61 -14.47
CA THR A 131 -3.31 -21.22 -15.78
C THR A 131 -2.84 -19.82 -16.15
N ILE A 132 -2.94 -18.86 -15.23
CA ILE A 132 -2.51 -17.47 -15.45
C ILE A 132 -0.98 -17.39 -15.67
N MET A 133 -0.20 -18.13 -14.88
CA MET A 133 1.25 -18.21 -15.10
C MET A 133 1.60 -18.75 -16.49
N SER A 134 0.93 -19.81 -16.93
CA SER A 134 1.12 -20.38 -18.27
C SER A 134 0.75 -19.36 -19.36
N THR A 135 -0.32 -18.62 -19.17
CA THR A 135 -0.77 -17.56 -20.07
C THR A 135 0.27 -16.44 -20.18
N CYS A 136 0.81 -15.99 -19.05
CA CYS A 136 1.87 -14.98 -19.03
C CYS A 136 3.13 -15.46 -19.77
N THR A 137 3.53 -16.70 -19.55
CA THR A 137 4.71 -17.28 -20.24
C THR A 137 4.46 -17.43 -21.74
N ALA A 138 3.26 -17.82 -22.16
CA ALA A 138 2.88 -17.92 -23.57
C ALA A 138 2.94 -16.56 -24.28
N GLU A 139 2.59 -15.48 -23.57
CA GLU A 139 2.71 -14.10 -24.07
C GLU A 139 4.15 -13.55 -24.06
N GLY A 140 5.10 -14.32 -23.58
CA GLY A 140 6.53 -13.99 -23.62
C GLY A 140 7.03 -13.22 -22.39
N TYR A 141 6.34 -13.31 -21.26
CA TYR A 141 6.88 -12.85 -19.99
C TYR A 141 7.79 -13.92 -19.40
N GLU A 142 9.09 -13.62 -19.36
CA GLU A 142 10.10 -14.60 -18.92
C GLU A 142 10.19 -14.69 -17.40
N ASN A 143 9.94 -13.58 -16.71
CA ASN A 143 10.06 -13.48 -15.26
C ASN A 143 8.67 -13.34 -14.61
N VAL A 144 8.16 -14.43 -14.05
CA VAL A 144 6.88 -14.45 -13.32
C VAL A 144 7.15 -14.60 -11.83
N SER A 145 6.79 -13.57 -11.08
CA SER A 145 6.87 -13.57 -9.61
C SER A 145 5.50 -13.80 -9.01
N LEU A 146 5.39 -14.69 -8.04
CA LEU A 146 4.15 -14.98 -7.34
C LEU A 146 4.24 -14.51 -5.89
N ALA A 147 3.31 -13.66 -5.49
CA ALA A 147 3.13 -13.26 -4.10
C ALA A 147 1.73 -13.64 -3.62
N VAL A 148 1.64 -14.31 -2.49
CA VAL A 148 0.36 -14.68 -1.87
C VAL A 148 0.03 -13.65 -0.80
N ILE A 149 -1.13 -13.00 -0.96
CA ILE A 149 -1.61 -12.02 0.01
C ILE A 149 -2.47 -12.75 1.04
N GLN A 150 -2.06 -12.69 2.30
CA GLN A 150 -2.94 -12.98 3.41
C GLN A 150 -3.75 -11.73 3.71
N LYS A 151 -5.06 -11.77 3.48
CA LYS A 151 -5.95 -10.83 4.18
C LYS A 151 -5.70 -11.05 5.67
N ALA A 152 -5.18 -10.04 6.34
CA ALA A 152 -5.20 -10.02 7.79
C ALA A 152 -6.65 -10.27 8.20
N THR A 153 -6.90 -11.42 8.81
CA THR A 153 -8.17 -11.67 9.45
C THR A 153 -8.27 -10.61 10.51
N GLN A 154 -9.06 -9.57 10.29
CA GLN A 154 -9.51 -8.75 11.39
C GLN A 154 -10.29 -9.71 12.27
N VAL A 155 -9.60 -10.22 13.27
CA VAL A 155 -10.28 -10.82 14.42
C VAL A 155 -11.02 -9.64 15.02
N ALA A 156 -12.26 -9.46 14.60
CA ALA A 156 -13.18 -8.66 15.35
C ALA A 156 -13.25 -9.35 16.71
N SER A 157 -12.51 -8.86 17.68
CA SER A 157 -12.71 -9.23 19.06
C SER A 157 -14.05 -8.66 19.45
N ALA A 158 -15.11 -9.42 19.21
CA ALA A 158 -16.40 -9.23 19.80
C ALA A 158 -16.22 -9.59 21.29
N SER A 159 -15.95 -8.61 22.08
CA SER A 159 -16.09 -8.71 23.52
C SER A 159 -17.49 -8.33 23.93
#